data_9e18845abe40a53a4e243bd3e8594112
#
_entry.id   9e18845abe40a53a4e243bd3e8594112
#
_cell.length_a   1.000
_cell.length_b   1.000
_cell.length_c   1.000
_cell.angle_alpha   90.00
_cell.angle_beta   90.00
_cell.angle_gamma   90.00
#
_symmetry.space_group_name_H-M   'P 1'
#
loop_
_entity.id
_entity.type
_entity.pdbx_description
1 polymer ?
#
loop_
_entity_poly.entity_id
_entity_poly.type
_entity_poly.pdbx_seq_one_letter_code
_entity_poly.pdbx_strand_id
1 'polypeptide(L)'
;MFFSCNKEDAWGCIQSAGAPETQVLSVDPFDKILVNRDIELVVKQGEDYKVEIQTGENLLSNIEVTVVDTQLQLTDTNSCNFVRDFGLTKMIVTTPFLKEIRSSTQYLTSTQGVLNVDNLTLISDNFNSSYLNIGDFDMEINSQSLNVVANGLSVFKISGLTESLSVGLYASLCEFKGANLIAQHVTVFQRSSHDIIVNPRQSLTVDIRSVGDVISVHRPPVVELEQYYSGQLLFLD
;
A
#
# COMPACT_ATOMS: atom_id res chain seq x y z
N MET A 1 -10.23 -40.02 -22.46
CA MET A 1 -9.15 -39.11 -22.94
C MET A 1 -9.16 -37.90 -22.04
N PHE A 2 -8.27 -37.88 -21.06
CA PHE A 2 -8.15 -36.72 -20.14
C PHE A 2 -7.26 -35.66 -20.83
N PHE A 3 -7.85 -34.56 -21.21
CA PHE A 3 -7.07 -33.40 -21.65
C PHE A 3 -6.43 -32.79 -20.39
N SER A 4 -5.13 -32.90 -20.30
CA SER A 4 -4.33 -32.15 -19.32
C SER A 4 -4.42 -30.67 -19.69
N CYS A 5 -5.05 -29.85 -18.84
CA CYS A 5 -5.11 -28.39 -18.94
C CYS A 5 -3.78 -27.71 -18.55
N ASN A 6 -2.67 -28.36 -18.76
CA ASN A 6 -1.34 -27.95 -18.30
C ASN A 6 -0.51 -27.35 -19.44
N LYS A 7 -1.05 -26.40 -20.22
CA LYS A 7 -0.31 -25.73 -21.30
C LYS A 7 -0.39 -24.22 -21.17
N GLU A 8 0.71 -23.55 -21.44
CA GLU A 8 0.83 -22.08 -21.58
C GLU A 8 -0.23 -21.51 -22.54
N ASP A 9 -0.63 -22.26 -23.55
CA ASP A 9 -1.62 -21.87 -24.57
C ASP A 9 -3.08 -22.21 -24.20
N ALA A 10 -3.37 -22.66 -23.00
CA ALA A 10 -4.75 -22.91 -22.59
C ALA A 10 -5.50 -21.57 -22.51
N TRP A 11 -6.78 -21.57 -22.95
CA TRP A 11 -7.64 -20.39 -22.84
C TRP A 11 -7.58 -19.84 -21.40
N GLY A 12 -7.19 -18.57 -21.23
CA GLY A 12 -6.78 -17.97 -19.96
C GLY A 12 -7.65 -18.29 -18.74
N CYS A 13 -8.97 -18.53 -18.96
CA CYS A 13 -9.93 -18.85 -17.90
C CYS A 13 -9.82 -20.27 -17.32
N ILE A 14 -9.22 -21.21 -18.04
CA ILE A 14 -9.03 -22.63 -17.64
C ILE A 14 -7.54 -23.01 -17.53
N GLN A 15 -6.65 -22.04 -17.64
CA GLN A 15 -5.21 -22.22 -17.49
C GLN A 15 -4.89 -22.52 -16.01
N SER A 16 -4.14 -23.61 -15.74
CA SER A 16 -3.60 -23.88 -14.40
C SER A 16 -2.41 -22.96 -14.14
N ALA A 17 -2.11 -22.69 -12.86
CA ALA A 17 -0.94 -21.90 -12.52
C ALA A 17 0.40 -22.53 -12.93
N GLY A 18 0.46 -23.88 -13.01
CA GLY A 18 1.70 -24.63 -13.19
C GLY A 18 2.49 -24.77 -11.89
N ALA A 19 3.77 -25.15 -11.99
CA ALA A 19 4.65 -25.22 -10.85
C ALA A 19 5.03 -23.79 -10.36
N PRO A 20 5.31 -23.62 -9.04
CA PRO A 20 5.83 -22.34 -8.54
C PRO A 20 7.15 -21.97 -9.25
N GLU A 21 7.21 -20.77 -9.75
CA GLU A 21 8.36 -20.20 -10.47
C GLU A 21 8.79 -18.91 -9.81
N THR A 22 10.11 -18.62 -9.86
CA THR A 22 10.68 -17.35 -9.38
C THR A 22 11.57 -16.77 -10.46
N GLN A 23 11.30 -15.54 -10.88
CA GLN A 23 12.11 -14.80 -11.84
C GLN A 23 12.61 -13.50 -11.18
N VAL A 24 13.90 -13.17 -11.41
CA VAL A 24 14.49 -11.91 -10.95
C VAL A 24 14.85 -11.04 -12.15
N LEU A 25 14.37 -9.81 -12.15
CA LEU A 25 14.61 -8.80 -13.18
C LEU A 25 15.37 -7.63 -12.58
N SER A 26 16.44 -7.19 -13.23
CA SER A 26 17.01 -5.86 -13.02
C SER A 26 16.21 -4.85 -13.81
N VAL A 27 15.87 -3.72 -13.20
CA VAL A 27 15.07 -2.67 -13.83
C VAL A 27 15.81 -1.34 -13.81
N ASP A 28 15.38 -0.41 -14.65
CA ASP A 28 15.89 0.95 -14.62
C ASP A 28 15.57 1.64 -13.28
N PRO A 29 16.35 2.66 -12.84
CA PRO A 29 16.08 3.39 -11.62
C PRO A 29 14.69 4.02 -11.62
N PHE A 30 14.00 3.89 -10.47
CA PHE A 30 12.68 4.47 -10.22
C PHE A 30 12.62 5.06 -8.81
N ASP A 31 11.67 5.95 -8.57
CA ASP A 31 11.37 6.49 -7.25
C ASP A 31 9.88 6.38 -6.88
N LYS A 32 9.07 5.75 -7.75
CA LYS A 32 7.64 5.49 -7.55
C LYS A 32 7.29 4.07 -7.93
N ILE A 33 6.30 3.50 -7.27
CA ILE A 33 5.73 2.19 -7.60
C ILE A 33 4.22 2.34 -7.81
N LEU A 34 3.73 1.82 -8.92
CA LEU A 34 2.33 1.52 -9.17
C LEU A 34 2.16 -0.01 -9.21
N VAL A 35 1.43 -0.55 -8.24
CA VAL A 35 1.05 -1.96 -8.25
C VAL A 35 -0.40 -2.11 -8.69
N ASN A 36 -0.61 -2.83 -9.79
CA ASN A 36 -1.93 -3.11 -10.35
C ASN A 36 -2.53 -4.42 -9.80
N ARG A 37 -3.73 -4.75 -10.25
CA ARG A 37 -4.55 -5.89 -9.80
C ARG A 37 -3.77 -7.20 -9.73
N ASP A 38 -4.21 -8.05 -8.82
CA ASP A 38 -3.78 -9.45 -8.67
C ASP A 38 -2.32 -9.63 -8.20
N ILE A 39 -1.68 -8.57 -7.71
CA ILE A 39 -0.30 -8.59 -7.21
C ILE A 39 -0.25 -8.27 -5.71
N GLU A 40 0.36 -9.15 -4.91
CA GLU A 40 0.87 -8.85 -3.58
C GLU A 40 2.23 -8.17 -3.71
N LEU A 41 2.39 -6.97 -3.13
CA LEU A 41 3.64 -6.22 -3.19
C LEU A 41 4.41 -6.31 -1.86
N VAL A 42 5.69 -6.67 -1.95
CA VAL A 42 6.65 -6.55 -0.84
C VAL A 42 7.75 -5.59 -1.25
N VAL A 43 7.96 -4.53 -0.49
CA VAL A 43 9.06 -3.58 -0.71
C VAL A 43 10.20 -3.88 0.25
N LYS A 44 11.41 -3.95 -0.26
CA LYS A 44 12.64 -4.18 0.49
C LYS A 44 13.65 -3.10 0.17
N GLN A 45 14.28 -2.55 1.19
CA GLN A 45 15.41 -1.65 0.98
C GLN A 45 16.67 -2.42 0.58
N GLY A 46 17.41 -1.91 -0.42
CA GLY A 46 18.67 -2.48 -0.89
C GLY A 46 19.33 -1.56 -1.90
N GLU A 47 20.56 -1.88 -2.31
CA GLU A 47 21.35 -1.01 -3.19
C GLU A 47 20.94 -1.09 -4.68
N ASP A 48 20.31 -2.20 -5.07
CA ASP A 48 19.93 -2.49 -6.45
C ASP A 48 18.48 -2.14 -6.74
N TYR A 49 18.18 -1.83 -8.02
CA TYR A 49 16.83 -1.77 -8.55
C TYR A 49 16.46 -3.11 -9.18
N LYS A 50 15.64 -3.90 -8.50
CA LYS A 50 15.24 -5.22 -9.00
C LYS A 50 13.84 -5.61 -8.54
N VAL A 51 13.20 -6.45 -9.33
CA VAL A 51 11.91 -7.07 -9.07
C VAL A 51 12.09 -8.58 -9.08
N GLU A 52 11.76 -9.24 -7.98
CA GLU A 52 11.62 -10.68 -7.90
C GLU A 52 10.13 -11.03 -8.04
N ILE A 53 9.79 -11.80 -9.08
CA ILE A 53 8.43 -12.24 -9.38
C ILE A 53 8.30 -13.68 -8.91
N GLN A 54 7.35 -13.95 -8.03
CA GLN A 54 6.98 -15.28 -7.57
C GLN A 54 5.56 -15.56 -8.02
N THR A 55 5.37 -16.54 -8.93
CA THR A 55 4.06 -16.90 -9.50
C THR A 55 4.08 -18.33 -10.03
N GLY A 56 3.03 -18.79 -10.69
CA GLY A 56 3.03 -20.06 -11.41
C GLY A 56 3.70 -19.93 -12.79
N GLU A 57 4.42 -20.98 -13.23
CA GLU A 57 5.14 -21.00 -14.50
C GLU A 57 4.29 -20.60 -15.71
N ASN A 58 3.02 -21.02 -15.74
CA ASN A 58 2.10 -20.72 -16.82
C ASN A 58 1.55 -19.28 -16.79
N LEU A 59 1.76 -18.53 -15.71
CA LEU A 59 1.29 -17.16 -15.52
C LEU A 59 2.37 -16.12 -15.84
N LEU A 60 3.62 -16.54 -15.80
CA LEU A 60 4.78 -15.65 -15.85
C LEU A 60 4.83 -14.84 -17.16
N SER A 61 4.42 -15.42 -18.29
CA SER A 61 4.39 -14.75 -19.60
C SER A 61 3.42 -13.55 -19.69
N ASN A 62 2.46 -13.47 -18.76
CA ASN A 62 1.46 -12.40 -18.69
C ASN A 62 1.75 -11.40 -17.55
N ILE A 63 2.94 -11.45 -16.97
CA ILE A 63 3.42 -10.48 -15.99
C ILE A 63 4.23 -9.39 -16.71
N GLU A 64 3.86 -8.14 -16.48
CA GLU A 64 4.52 -6.98 -17.05
C GLU A 64 5.19 -6.16 -15.95
N VAL A 65 6.49 -5.88 -16.15
CA VAL A 65 7.31 -5.03 -15.29
C VAL A 65 7.95 -3.97 -16.15
N THR A 66 7.53 -2.72 -15.98
CA THR A 66 8.02 -1.59 -16.81
C THR A 66 8.34 -0.39 -15.95
N VAL A 67 9.28 0.44 -16.39
CA VAL A 67 9.57 1.73 -15.77
C VAL A 67 9.25 2.84 -16.77
N VAL A 68 8.33 3.72 -16.40
CA VAL A 68 7.89 4.88 -17.20
C VAL A 68 7.98 6.13 -16.33
N ASP A 69 8.72 7.14 -16.79
CA ASP A 69 8.87 8.42 -16.05
C ASP A 69 9.22 8.23 -14.56
N THR A 70 10.21 7.39 -14.28
CA THR A 70 10.64 7.00 -12.92
C THR A 70 9.60 6.24 -12.08
N GLN A 71 8.49 5.80 -12.66
CA GLN A 71 7.50 4.97 -12.00
C GLN A 71 7.64 3.51 -12.46
N LEU A 72 7.95 2.62 -11.53
CA LEU A 72 7.84 1.17 -11.72
C LEU A 72 6.36 0.78 -11.76
N GLN A 73 5.92 0.20 -12.86
CA GLN A 73 4.58 -0.31 -13.06
C GLN A 73 4.61 -1.84 -13.05
N LEU A 74 3.85 -2.44 -12.14
CA LEU A 74 3.72 -3.87 -11.96
C LEU A 74 2.31 -4.28 -12.37
N THR A 75 2.18 -5.15 -13.37
CA THR A 75 0.88 -5.54 -13.91
C THR A 75 0.81 -7.05 -14.12
N ASP A 76 -0.25 -7.67 -13.65
CA ASP A 76 -0.63 -9.05 -13.96
C ASP A 76 -1.82 -9.00 -14.93
N THR A 77 -1.63 -9.48 -16.16
CA THR A 77 -2.66 -9.51 -17.20
C THR A 77 -3.40 -10.85 -17.28
N ASN A 78 -3.17 -11.76 -16.33
CA ASN A 78 -3.86 -13.05 -16.20
C ASN A 78 -5.32 -12.86 -15.75
N SER A 79 -6.15 -12.29 -16.59
CA SER A 79 -7.45 -11.68 -16.26
C SER A 79 -8.60 -12.63 -15.96
N CYS A 80 -8.49 -13.92 -16.28
CA CYS A 80 -9.59 -14.86 -16.08
C CYS A 80 -9.14 -16.09 -15.29
N ASN A 81 -9.94 -16.49 -14.28
CA ASN A 81 -9.62 -17.60 -13.41
C ASN A 81 -10.86 -18.39 -12.99
N PHE A 82 -11.02 -19.63 -13.52
CA PHE A 82 -12.04 -20.56 -13.06
C PHE A 82 -11.47 -21.81 -12.34
N VAL A 83 -10.14 -22.03 -12.42
CA VAL A 83 -9.56 -23.32 -12.01
C VAL A 83 -8.34 -23.23 -11.12
N ARG A 84 -7.82 -22.03 -10.87
CA ARG A 84 -6.63 -21.79 -10.02
C ARG A 84 -6.97 -20.98 -8.79
N ASP A 85 -6.15 -21.07 -7.77
CA ASP A 85 -6.26 -20.24 -6.57
C ASP A 85 -6.05 -18.76 -6.89
N PHE A 86 -6.56 -17.86 -6.04
CA PHE A 86 -6.34 -16.42 -6.12
C PHE A 86 -5.08 -16.02 -5.35
N GLY A 87 -4.49 -14.87 -5.71
CA GLY A 87 -3.34 -14.32 -4.97
C GLY A 87 -2.02 -15.05 -5.22
N LEU A 88 -1.86 -15.62 -6.41
CA LEU A 88 -0.67 -16.41 -6.75
C LEU A 88 0.54 -15.56 -7.12
N THR A 89 0.35 -14.28 -7.49
CA THR A 89 1.44 -13.43 -7.93
C THR A 89 1.90 -12.53 -6.79
N LYS A 90 3.14 -12.74 -6.36
CA LYS A 90 3.84 -11.91 -5.37
C LYS A 90 5.07 -11.29 -6.01
N MET A 91 5.25 -9.99 -5.81
CA MET A 91 6.42 -9.27 -6.31
C MET A 91 7.20 -8.65 -5.16
N ILE A 92 8.49 -8.95 -5.08
CA ILE A 92 9.42 -8.36 -4.11
C ILE A 92 10.25 -7.33 -4.85
N VAL A 93 10.02 -6.06 -4.54
CA VAL A 93 10.72 -4.92 -5.15
C VAL A 93 11.83 -4.47 -4.23
N THR A 94 13.07 -4.53 -4.70
CA THR A 94 14.24 -3.99 -3.99
C THR A 94 14.60 -2.64 -4.60
N THR A 95 14.82 -1.63 -3.74
CA THR A 95 15.18 -0.27 -4.17
C THR A 95 15.98 0.46 -3.09
N PRO A 96 16.97 1.29 -3.45
CA PRO A 96 17.68 2.15 -2.49
C PRO A 96 16.86 3.39 -2.09
N PHE A 97 15.91 3.79 -2.94
CA PHE A 97 15.21 5.06 -2.81
C PHE A 97 13.77 4.96 -3.28
N LEU A 98 12.83 5.54 -2.51
CA LEU A 98 11.41 5.52 -2.84
C LEU A 98 10.71 6.78 -2.32
N LYS A 99 9.81 7.35 -3.13
CA LYS A 99 8.98 8.52 -2.81
C LYS A 99 7.50 8.24 -2.80
N GLU A 100 7.03 7.26 -3.56
CA GLU A 100 5.60 7.00 -3.73
C GLU A 100 5.32 5.51 -3.92
N ILE A 101 4.28 5.02 -3.24
CA ILE A 101 3.64 3.74 -3.55
C ILE A 101 2.16 4.02 -3.79
N ARG A 102 1.69 3.76 -5.02
CA ARG A 102 0.27 3.75 -5.36
C ARG A 102 -0.19 2.31 -5.46
N SER A 103 -1.13 1.94 -4.59
CA SER A 103 -1.79 0.64 -4.65
C SER A 103 -3.04 0.70 -5.52
N SER A 104 -3.09 -0.13 -6.55
CA SER A 104 -4.27 -0.43 -7.37
C SER A 104 -4.54 -1.93 -7.40
N THR A 105 -4.24 -2.63 -6.30
CA THR A 105 -4.47 -4.07 -6.11
C THR A 105 -5.45 -4.31 -4.97
N GLN A 106 -6.03 -5.51 -4.93
CA GLN A 106 -6.83 -5.99 -3.81
C GLN A 106 -5.99 -6.72 -2.75
N TYR A 107 -4.71 -6.93 -3.02
CA TYR A 107 -3.79 -7.64 -2.13
C TYR A 107 -2.95 -6.70 -1.28
N LEU A 108 -2.21 -7.28 -0.35
CA LEU A 108 -1.40 -6.56 0.60
C LEU A 108 -0.18 -5.89 -0.06
N THR A 109 0.08 -4.65 0.36
CA THR A 109 1.35 -3.95 0.15
C THR A 109 2.10 -3.91 1.47
N SER A 110 3.30 -4.47 1.53
CA SER A 110 4.06 -4.60 2.78
C SER A 110 5.54 -4.28 2.60
N THR A 111 6.27 -4.16 3.72
CA THR A 111 7.73 -4.07 3.73
C THR A 111 8.37 -5.35 4.27
N GLN A 112 9.54 -5.68 3.76
CA GLN A 112 10.43 -6.67 4.36
C GLN A 112 11.55 -5.94 5.11
N GLY A 113 11.36 -5.77 6.42
CA GLY A 113 12.21 -4.93 7.27
C GLY A 113 11.82 -3.45 7.19
N VAL A 114 12.63 -2.62 7.83
CA VAL A 114 12.39 -1.18 7.91
C VAL A 114 12.74 -0.50 6.59
N LEU A 115 11.83 0.30 6.06
CA LEU A 115 12.07 1.15 4.90
C LEU A 115 12.52 2.55 5.38
N ASN A 116 13.80 2.88 5.16
CA ASN A 116 14.35 4.19 5.52
C ASN A 116 14.33 5.11 4.29
N VAL A 117 13.54 6.17 4.36
CA VAL A 117 13.31 7.11 3.25
C VAL A 117 13.18 8.53 3.76
N ASP A 118 13.47 9.54 2.94
CA ASP A 118 13.26 10.93 3.34
C ASP A 118 11.78 11.29 3.32
N ASN A 119 11.13 11.11 2.17
CA ASN A 119 9.72 11.45 1.99
C ASN A 119 9.02 10.30 1.29
N LEU A 120 7.91 9.82 1.85
CA LEU A 120 7.11 8.76 1.25
C LEU A 120 5.63 9.15 1.22
N THR A 121 4.99 8.92 0.08
CA THR A 121 3.54 9.02 -0.08
C THR A 121 2.96 7.63 -0.35
N LEU A 122 2.01 7.21 0.47
CA LEU A 122 1.22 6.00 0.28
C LEU A 122 -0.16 6.40 -0.25
N ILE A 123 -0.57 5.83 -1.38
CA ILE A 123 -1.78 6.24 -2.07
C ILE A 123 -2.67 5.03 -2.34
N SER A 124 -3.94 5.11 -1.91
CA SER A 124 -5.01 4.20 -2.27
C SER A 124 -6.27 5.01 -2.60
N ASP A 125 -6.29 5.63 -3.78
CA ASP A 125 -7.40 6.46 -4.23
C ASP A 125 -7.79 6.19 -5.68
N ASN A 126 -8.99 6.64 -6.04
CA ASN A 126 -9.52 6.63 -7.41
C ASN A 126 -10.03 8.01 -7.86
N PHE A 127 -9.50 9.10 -7.34
CA PHE A 127 -9.97 10.45 -7.66
C PHE A 127 -9.91 10.79 -9.15
N ASN A 128 -8.84 10.34 -9.83
CA ASN A 128 -8.56 10.71 -11.23
C ASN A 128 -8.53 9.52 -12.18
N SER A 129 -8.80 8.30 -11.71
CA SER A 129 -8.70 7.08 -12.50
C SER A 129 -9.54 5.95 -11.93
N SER A 130 -9.67 4.84 -12.67
CA SER A 130 -10.35 3.62 -12.23
C SER A 130 -9.45 2.70 -11.41
N TYR A 131 -8.47 3.22 -10.66
CA TYR A 131 -7.64 2.43 -9.77
C TYR A 131 -8.48 1.72 -8.70
N LEU A 132 -8.08 0.52 -8.32
CA LEU A 132 -8.58 -0.12 -7.12
C LEU A 132 -8.05 0.63 -5.89
N ASN A 133 -8.90 0.79 -4.89
CA ASN A 133 -8.58 1.46 -3.64
C ASN A 133 -9.06 0.64 -2.43
N ILE A 134 -8.72 -0.66 -2.45
CA ILE A 134 -9.18 -1.67 -1.48
C ILE A 134 -8.05 -2.51 -0.88
N GLY A 135 -6.85 -2.49 -1.44
CA GLY A 135 -5.68 -3.22 -0.91
C GLY A 135 -5.13 -2.58 0.34
N ASP A 136 -4.72 -3.40 1.30
CA ASP A 136 -4.19 -2.97 2.58
C ASP A 136 -2.67 -2.69 2.53
N PHE A 137 -2.19 -1.95 3.54
CA PHE A 137 -0.77 -1.70 3.77
C PHE A 137 -0.37 -2.21 5.17
N ASP A 138 0.75 -2.95 5.25
CA ASP A 138 1.40 -3.34 6.51
C ASP A 138 2.91 -3.06 6.40
N MET A 139 3.36 -1.91 6.92
CA MET A 139 4.68 -1.38 6.62
C MET A 139 5.40 -0.88 7.88
N GLU A 140 6.72 -1.12 7.91
CA GLU A 140 7.61 -0.52 8.88
C GLU A 140 8.49 0.55 8.21
N ILE A 141 8.35 1.83 8.62
CA ILE A 141 8.90 2.99 7.91
C ILE A 141 9.60 3.92 8.88
N ASN A 142 10.82 4.32 8.52
CA ASN A 142 11.51 5.47 9.11
C ASN A 142 11.63 6.57 8.05
N SER A 143 11.10 7.78 8.34
CA SER A 143 11.10 8.88 7.36
C SER A 143 11.21 10.25 7.99
N GLN A 144 11.55 11.26 7.19
CA GLN A 144 11.35 12.66 7.54
C GLN A 144 9.87 13.05 7.37
N SER A 145 9.24 12.55 6.30
CA SER A 145 7.84 12.83 6.04
C SER A 145 7.12 11.60 5.48
N LEU A 146 5.98 11.28 6.07
CA LEU A 146 5.05 10.26 5.57
C LEU A 146 3.70 10.90 5.27
N ASN A 147 3.20 10.72 4.05
CA ASN A 147 1.89 11.17 3.64
C ASN A 147 1.03 9.98 3.21
N VAL A 148 -0.21 9.90 3.71
CA VAL A 148 -1.18 8.85 3.40
C VAL A 148 -2.43 9.48 2.80
N VAL A 149 -2.83 9.01 1.61
CA VAL A 149 -3.98 9.50 0.85
C VAL A 149 -4.88 8.33 0.47
N ALA A 150 -6.11 8.32 0.96
CA ALA A 150 -7.04 7.24 0.66
C ALA A 150 -8.51 7.71 0.59
N ASN A 151 -9.31 7.01 -0.24
CA ASN A 151 -10.74 7.26 -0.38
C ASN A 151 -11.59 5.99 -0.59
N GLY A 152 -11.04 4.79 -0.28
CA GLY A 152 -11.68 3.49 -0.51
C GLY A 152 -11.93 2.66 0.74
N LEU A 153 -11.43 1.43 0.72
CA LEU A 153 -11.61 0.45 1.79
C LEU A 153 -10.29 0.05 2.48
N SER A 154 -9.17 0.62 2.05
CA SER A 154 -7.83 0.24 2.51
C SER A 154 -7.61 0.48 3.99
N VAL A 155 -6.94 -0.47 4.64
CA VAL A 155 -6.41 -0.34 5.99
C VAL A 155 -4.91 -0.11 5.92
N PHE A 156 -4.45 0.96 6.58
CA PHE A 156 -3.02 1.28 6.69
C PHE A 156 -2.53 0.93 8.10
N LYS A 157 -1.78 -0.15 8.22
CA LYS A 157 -1.10 -0.54 9.45
C LYS A 157 0.38 -0.17 9.33
N ILE A 158 0.75 0.94 9.97
CA ILE A 158 2.09 1.52 9.82
C ILE A 158 2.76 1.61 11.18
N SER A 159 4.05 1.24 11.21
CA SER A 159 4.91 1.31 12.38
C SER A 159 6.26 1.97 12.05
N GLY A 160 7.02 2.36 13.08
CA GLY A 160 8.36 2.95 12.95
C GLY A 160 8.43 4.38 13.44
N LEU A 161 9.17 5.24 12.73
CA LEU A 161 9.45 6.62 13.13
C LEU A 161 9.25 7.59 11.97
N THR A 162 8.66 8.77 12.24
CA THR A 162 8.63 9.87 11.26
C THR A 162 8.70 11.22 11.95
N GLU A 163 9.30 12.21 11.31
CA GLU A 163 9.24 13.58 11.81
C GLU A 163 7.86 14.18 11.58
N SER A 164 7.32 14.04 10.36
CA SER A 164 6.01 14.57 9.99
C SER A 164 5.13 13.48 9.40
N LEU A 165 3.90 13.35 9.94
CA LEU A 165 2.86 12.46 9.44
C LEU A 165 1.66 13.28 8.96
N SER A 166 1.23 13.05 7.72
CA SER A 166 -0.05 13.55 7.20
C SER A 166 -0.93 12.37 6.83
N VAL A 167 -2.14 12.30 7.40
CA VAL A 167 -3.13 11.26 7.08
C VAL A 167 -4.41 11.90 6.55
N GLY A 168 -4.69 11.70 5.26
CA GLY A 168 -5.91 12.13 4.60
C GLY A 168 -6.79 10.95 4.21
N LEU A 169 -7.86 10.70 4.98
CA LEU A 169 -8.91 9.75 4.62
C LEU A 169 -10.13 10.52 4.11
N TYR A 170 -10.31 10.52 2.78
CA TYR A 170 -11.23 11.45 2.11
C TYR A 170 -12.64 10.90 1.93
N ALA A 171 -12.87 9.60 2.08
CA ALA A 171 -14.19 8.97 1.97
C ALA A 171 -14.21 7.53 2.49
N SER A 172 -15.41 6.95 2.54
CA SER A 172 -15.70 5.52 2.72
C SER A 172 -15.26 4.91 4.06
N LEU A 173 -14.57 3.78 4.01
CA LEU A 173 -14.26 2.92 5.16
C LEU A 173 -12.74 2.73 5.33
N CYS A 174 -11.93 3.68 4.84
CA CYS A 174 -10.48 3.65 5.08
C CYS A 174 -10.18 3.74 6.57
N GLU A 175 -9.14 3.05 7.00
CA GLU A 175 -8.68 3.02 8.39
C GLU A 175 -7.17 3.25 8.46
N PHE A 176 -6.70 4.00 9.46
CA PHE A 176 -5.27 4.17 9.72
C PHE A 176 -4.90 3.70 11.12
N LYS A 177 -4.00 2.72 11.21
CA LYS A 177 -3.52 2.07 12.44
C LYS A 177 -2.06 2.41 12.69
N GLY A 178 -1.78 3.62 13.17
CA GLY A 178 -0.44 4.12 13.44
C GLY A 178 -0.07 4.18 14.93
N ALA A 179 -0.66 3.35 15.79
CA ALA A 179 -0.32 3.33 17.22
C ALA A 179 1.19 3.11 17.48
N ASN A 180 1.84 2.32 16.62
CA ASN A 180 3.27 2.00 16.68
C ASN A 180 4.14 2.88 15.76
N LEU A 181 3.58 3.90 15.12
CA LEU A 181 4.31 4.90 14.34
C LEU A 181 4.49 6.15 15.20
N ILE A 182 5.67 6.35 15.76
CA ILE A 182 5.99 7.56 16.52
C ILE A 182 6.24 8.70 15.54
N ALA A 183 5.44 9.77 15.62
CA ALA A 183 5.58 10.96 14.79
C ALA A 183 5.77 12.21 15.66
N GLN A 184 6.66 13.16 15.27
CA GLN A 184 6.77 14.40 16.01
C GLN A 184 5.57 15.30 15.73
N HIS A 185 5.24 15.52 14.49
CA HIS A 185 4.14 16.37 14.05
C HIS A 185 3.12 15.55 13.25
N VAL A 186 1.84 15.61 13.64
CA VAL A 186 0.77 14.86 12.98
C VAL A 186 -0.33 15.80 12.52
N THR A 187 -0.73 15.65 11.25
CA THR A 187 -1.89 16.30 10.65
C THR A 187 -2.87 15.25 10.15
N VAL A 188 -4.14 15.38 10.53
CA VAL A 188 -5.19 14.43 10.17
C VAL A 188 -6.36 15.16 9.50
N PHE A 189 -6.76 14.67 8.33
CA PHE A 189 -8.04 14.96 7.70
C PHE A 189 -8.91 13.70 7.75
N GLN A 190 -9.95 13.70 8.60
CA GLN A 190 -10.81 12.56 8.86
C GLN A 190 -12.19 12.73 8.21
N ARG A 191 -12.40 12.04 7.08
CA ARG A 191 -13.70 11.97 6.41
C ARG A 191 -14.14 10.52 6.14
N SER A 192 -13.49 9.55 6.79
CA SER A 192 -13.88 8.14 6.78
C SER A 192 -14.89 7.84 7.88
N SER A 193 -15.58 6.70 7.78
CA SER A 193 -16.44 6.20 8.86
C SER A 193 -15.70 5.33 9.88
N HIS A 194 -14.46 4.93 9.56
CA HIS A 194 -13.56 4.20 10.45
C HIS A 194 -12.54 5.13 11.11
N ASP A 195 -11.86 4.64 12.12
CA ASP A 195 -11.00 5.43 12.98
C ASP A 195 -9.61 5.65 12.39
N ILE A 196 -8.99 6.75 12.83
CA ILE A 196 -7.57 7.05 12.61
C ILE A 196 -6.85 6.98 13.95
N ILE A 197 -5.91 6.05 14.09
CA ILE A 197 -5.09 5.90 15.31
C ILE A 197 -3.70 6.46 15.05
N VAL A 198 -3.26 7.44 15.86
CA VAL A 198 -1.96 8.13 15.71
C VAL A 198 -1.19 8.20 17.02
N ASN A 199 0.13 8.45 16.93
CA ASN A 199 1.03 8.55 18.07
C ASN A 199 1.94 9.81 17.98
N PRO A 200 1.35 11.02 18.11
CA PRO A 200 2.06 12.30 18.03
C PRO A 200 2.90 12.58 19.29
N ARG A 201 4.04 13.28 19.14
CA ARG A 201 4.89 13.67 20.27
C ARG A 201 4.92 15.17 20.51
N GLN A 202 4.90 16.03 19.48
CA GLN A 202 5.02 17.48 19.61
C GLN A 202 3.72 18.20 19.26
N SER A 203 3.07 17.84 18.15
CA SER A 203 1.81 18.48 17.75
C SER A 203 0.86 17.52 17.05
N LEU A 204 -0.44 17.80 17.21
CA LEU A 204 -1.54 17.11 16.56
C LEU A 204 -2.56 18.14 16.04
N THR A 205 -2.70 18.25 14.74
CA THR A 205 -3.73 19.06 14.07
C THR A 205 -4.76 18.14 13.44
N VAL A 206 -6.03 18.29 13.77
CA VAL A 206 -7.10 17.38 13.36
C VAL A 206 -8.27 18.15 12.76
N ASP A 207 -8.75 17.71 11.60
CA ASP A 207 -9.98 18.15 10.95
C ASP A 207 -10.93 16.93 10.81
N ILE A 208 -12.03 16.90 11.60
CA ILE A 208 -13.01 15.79 11.62
C ILE A 208 -14.28 16.22 10.88
N ARG A 209 -14.57 15.51 9.78
CA ARG A 209 -15.72 15.77 8.90
C ARG A 209 -16.65 14.58 8.73
N SER A 210 -16.50 13.50 9.52
CA SER A 210 -17.30 12.29 9.45
C SER A 210 -17.59 11.71 10.83
N VAL A 211 -18.04 10.45 10.88
CA VAL A 211 -18.40 9.73 12.11
C VAL A 211 -17.23 9.00 12.75
N GLY A 212 -16.17 8.69 11.98
CA GLY A 212 -14.98 8.01 12.50
C GLY A 212 -14.19 8.89 13.45
N ASP A 213 -13.65 8.30 14.50
CA ASP A 213 -12.89 8.99 15.53
C ASP A 213 -11.41 9.16 15.11
N VAL A 214 -10.75 10.12 15.74
CA VAL A 214 -9.29 10.21 15.78
C VAL A 214 -8.83 9.85 17.18
N ILE A 215 -8.06 8.77 17.28
CA ILE A 215 -7.58 8.22 18.54
C ILE A 215 -6.08 8.48 18.65
N SER A 216 -5.67 9.30 19.60
CA SER A 216 -4.27 9.57 19.87
C SER A 216 -3.81 8.76 21.08
N VAL A 217 -2.78 7.90 20.87
CA VAL A 217 -2.22 7.06 21.94
C VAL A 217 -1.28 7.84 22.88
N HIS A 218 -0.98 9.08 22.54
CA HIS A 218 -0.23 10.03 23.37
C HIS A 218 -0.79 11.42 23.16
N ARG A 219 -0.94 12.22 24.24
CA ARG A 219 -1.36 13.62 24.16
C ARG A 219 -0.14 14.54 23.98
N PRO A 220 0.07 15.13 22.79
CA PRO A 220 1.19 16.05 22.59
C PRO A 220 0.91 17.41 23.24
N PRO A 221 1.95 18.25 23.46
CA PRO A 221 1.81 19.58 24.08
C PRO A 221 0.97 20.57 23.26
N VAL A 222 0.91 20.38 21.93
CA VAL A 222 0.13 21.26 21.03
C VAL A 222 -0.96 20.42 20.36
N VAL A 223 -2.21 20.82 20.53
CA VAL A 223 -3.37 20.18 19.92
C VAL A 223 -4.27 21.23 19.31
N GLU A 224 -4.56 21.08 18.00
CA GLU A 224 -5.52 21.90 17.26
C GLU A 224 -6.62 20.98 16.71
N LEU A 225 -7.90 21.36 16.94
CA LEU A 225 -9.04 20.56 16.53
C LEU A 225 -10.07 21.42 15.80
N GLU A 226 -10.41 21.00 14.60
CA GLU A 226 -11.63 21.42 13.89
C GLU A 226 -12.57 20.23 13.79
N GLN A 227 -13.79 20.34 14.36
CA GLN A 227 -14.76 19.26 14.39
C GLN A 227 -16.09 19.71 13.80
N TYR A 228 -16.50 19.11 12.70
CA TYR A 228 -17.70 19.48 11.94
C TYR A 228 -18.79 18.41 11.99
N TYR A 229 -18.48 17.20 12.50
CA TYR A 229 -19.43 16.09 12.58
C TYR A 229 -19.30 15.32 13.91
N SER A 230 -19.90 14.13 14.02
CA SER A 230 -20.03 13.40 15.28
C SER A 230 -18.78 12.62 15.72
N GLY A 231 -17.82 12.38 14.82
CA GLY A 231 -16.53 11.79 15.20
C GLY A 231 -15.80 12.64 16.22
N GLN A 232 -15.00 12.02 17.08
CA GLN A 232 -14.37 12.67 18.23
C GLN A 232 -12.84 12.53 18.19
N LEU A 233 -12.13 13.45 18.84
CA LEU A 233 -10.71 13.29 19.17
C LEU A 233 -10.61 12.69 20.59
N LEU A 234 -10.06 11.49 20.68
CA LEU A 234 -9.90 10.72 21.91
C LEU A 234 -8.42 10.56 22.25
N PHE A 235 -8.09 10.60 23.53
CA PHE A 235 -6.73 10.34 24.04
C PHE A 235 -6.77 9.09 24.93
N LEU A 236 -5.78 8.18 24.79
CA LEU A 236 -5.71 6.93 25.57
C LEU A 236 -4.83 7.04 26.81
N ASP A 237 -4.13 8.14 27.02
CA ASP A 237 -3.30 8.46 28.21
C ASP A 237 -4.03 9.29 29.26
#